data_9740cff5e9b53a78b9d51176358ea140
#
_entry.id   9740cff5e9b53a78b9d51176358ea140
#
_cell.length_a   1.000
_cell.length_b   1.000
_cell.length_c   1.000
_cell.angle_alpha   90.00
_cell.angle_beta   90.00
_cell.angle_gamma   90.00
#
_symmetry.space_group_name_H-M   'P 1'
#
loop_
_entity.id
_entity.type
_entity.pdbx_description
1 polymer ?
#
loop_
_entity_poly.entity_id
_entity_poly.type
_entity_poly.pdbx_seq_one_letter_code
_entity_poly.pdbx_strand_id
1 'polypeptide(L)'
;MGIKPIIEHLVSNPESLWWAMVTFTIVEGIVGLLFMLGVFTRLMSIGVFCLAFGILLGSGWLGTTCLDEWQIGVLGVASGFTIFFSGGGKYSLDEYFIRKNKSFTTTKWFRFLGSGMLPLKEKTMNKTFLLGAIFIFGLTLFTNQYFHGGVYGTLHNLSVRPHVSISNAKIQNETLSFTVFRDEGADVYGSFLIGIKLMDENGNTVFEQTQTQLSALTSAHIKNDYVAKVKPGKHSLILPLGAKASLNFRENIFKTLEGNYTLELLDISGAKWEEKISVIKN
;
A
#
# COMPACT_ATOMS: atom_id res chain seq x y z
N MET A 1 11.06 3.27 8.49
CA MET A 1 11.92 2.07 8.68
C MET A 1 11.23 0.92 9.43
N GLY A 2 10.31 1.13 10.36
CA GLY A 2 9.78 0.05 11.21
C GLY A 2 8.90 -1.02 10.54
N ILE A 3 8.10 -0.69 9.53
CA ILE A 3 7.11 -1.60 8.93
C ILE A 3 7.66 -2.38 7.72
N LYS A 4 8.65 -1.84 7.01
CA LYS A 4 9.21 -2.43 5.79
C LYS A 4 9.65 -3.90 5.95
N PRO A 5 10.40 -4.31 7.00
CA PRO A 5 10.80 -5.71 7.17
C PRO A 5 9.61 -6.66 7.37
N ILE A 6 8.55 -6.19 8.04
CA ILE A 6 7.33 -6.99 8.25
C ILE A 6 6.61 -7.21 6.92
N ILE A 7 6.48 -6.15 6.11
CA ILE A 7 5.87 -6.24 4.78
C ILE A 7 6.68 -7.17 3.88
N GLU A 8 8.00 -7.02 3.84
CA GLU A 8 8.87 -7.89 3.05
C GLU A 8 8.76 -9.37 3.46
N HIS A 9 8.69 -9.65 4.76
CA HIS A 9 8.47 -11.00 5.25
C HIS A 9 7.11 -11.57 4.80
N LEU A 10 6.04 -10.78 4.90
CA LEU A 10 4.70 -11.21 4.49
C LEU A 10 4.61 -11.45 2.98
N VAL A 11 5.13 -10.53 2.15
CA VAL A 11 5.03 -10.67 0.68
C VAL A 11 5.96 -11.75 0.11
N SER A 12 7.02 -12.12 0.83
CA SER A 12 7.90 -13.23 0.46
C SER A 12 7.39 -14.60 0.91
N ASN A 13 6.43 -14.64 1.84
CA ASN A 13 5.89 -15.88 2.39
C ASN A 13 4.36 -15.98 2.16
N PRO A 14 3.90 -16.76 1.16
CA PRO A 14 2.47 -16.86 0.82
C PRO A 14 1.58 -17.29 1.96
N GLU A 15 2.04 -18.21 2.80
CA GLU A 15 1.27 -18.73 3.92
C GLU A 15 1.10 -17.68 5.02
N SER A 16 2.18 -17.01 5.39
CA SER A 16 2.15 -15.92 6.37
C SER A 16 1.26 -14.77 5.90
N LEU A 17 1.34 -14.40 4.62
CA LEU A 17 0.48 -13.36 4.03
C LEU A 17 -0.99 -13.78 4.08
N TRP A 18 -1.31 -15.05 3.72
CA TRP A 18 -2.67 -15.56 3.75
C TRP A 18 -3.26 -15.48 5.16
N TRP A 19 -2.54 -15.96 6.17
CA TRP A 19 -2.99 -15.91 7.56
C TRP A 19 -3.15 -14.47 8.07
N ALA A 20 -2.23 -13.58 7.73
CA ALA A 20 -2.34 -12.16 8.09
C ALA A 20 -3.59 -11.52 7.48
N MET A 21 -3.85 -11.76 6.18
CA MET A 21 -5.00 -11.21 5.47
C MET A 21 -6.32 -11.78 5.99
N VAL A 22 -6.39 -13.11 6.23
CA VAL A 22 -7.59 -13.74 6.80
C VAL A 22 -7.88 -13.21 8.20
N THR A 23 -6.86 -13.11 9.05
CA THR A 23 -7.01 -12.57 10.41
C THR A 23 -7.49 -11.13 10.38
N PHE A 24 -6.88 -10.29 9.52
CA PHE A 24 -7.27 -8.90 9.34
C PHE A 24 -8.74 -8.78 8.90
N THR A 25 -9.16 -9.56 7.90
CA THR A 25 -10.53 -9.56 7.38
C THR A 25 -11.55 -9.99 8.46
N ILE A 26 -11.21 -11.02 9.26
CA ILE A 26 -12.08 -11.45 10.35
C ILE A 26 -12.22 -10.34 11.41
N VAL A 27 -11.11 -9.72 11.81
CA VAL A 27 -11.11 -8.63 12.78
C VAL A 27 -11.92 -7.45 12.26
N GLU A 28 -11.70 -7.03 11.01
CA GLU A 28 -12.45 -5.97 10.35
C GLU A 28 -13.95 -6.27 10.31
N GLY A 29 -14.32 -7.50 9.91
CA GLY A 29 -15.70 -7.95 9.88
C GLY A 29 -16.37 -7.93 11.26
N ILE A 30 -15.68 -8.39 12.30
CA ILE A 30 -16.18 -8.37 13.68
C ILE A 30 -16.33 -6.91 14.17
N VAL A 31 -15.31 -6.09 13.98
CA VAL A 31 -15.36 -4.66 14.38
C VAL A 31 -16.51 -3.96 13.67
N GLY A 32 -16.65 -4.13 12.36
CA GLY A 32 -17.72 -3.51 11.57
C GLY A 32 -19.11 -3.97 12.01
N LEU A 33 -19.31 -5.28 12.21
CA LEU A 33 -20.59 -5.84 12.67
C LEU A 33 -20.98 -5.31 14.07
N LEU A 34 -20.06 -5.40 15.03
CA LEU A 34 -20.33 -4.95 16.39
C LEU A 34 -20.51 -3.43 16.48
N PHE A 35 -19.78 -2.68 15.65
CA PHE A 35 -19.95 -1.24 15.52
C PHE A 35 -21.35 -0.89 14.98
N MET A 36 -21.80 -1.56 13.94
CA MET A 36 -23.12 -1.36 13.34
C MET A 36 -24.24 -1.70 14.32
N LEU A 37 -24.09 -2.79 15.10
CA LEU A 37 -25.06 -3.20 16.11
C LEU A 37 -24.99 -2.34 17.39
N GLY A 38 -23.96 -1.53 17.54
CA GLY A 38 -23.74 -0.75 18.75
C GLY A 38 -23.47 -1.62 19.98
N VAL A 39 -22.62 -2.64 19.84
CA VAL A 39 -22.13 -3.49 20.94
C VAL A 39 -20.72 -3.07 21.30
N PHE A 40 -20.50 -2.77 22.59
CA PHE A 40 -19.23 -2.16 23.02
C PHE A 40 -18.83 -1.00 22.12
N THR A 41 -19.77 -0.10 21.90
CA THR A 41 -19.70 0.92 20.84
C THR A 41 -18.39 1.69 20.85
N ARG A 42 -17.90 2.12 22.03
CA ARG A 42 -16.66 2.90 22.10
C ARG A 42 -15.41 2.08 21.79
N LEU A 43 -15.39 0.82 22.23
CA LEU A 43 -14.30 -0.09 21.86
C LEU A 43 -14.26 -0.30 20.35
N MET A 44 -15.43 -0.53 19.74
CA MET A 44 -15.53 -0.71 18.29
C MET A 44 -15.21 0.61 17.53
N SER A 45 -15.55 1.76 18.11
CA SER A 45 -15.17 3.07 17.56
C SER A 45 -13.65 3.26 17.51
N ILE A 46 -12.93 2.80 18.55
CA ILE A 46 -11.46 2.76 18.53
C ILE A 46 -10.97 1.82 17.42
N GLY A 47 -11.60 0.65 17.26
CA GLY A 47 -11.29 -0.29 16.19
C GLY A 47 -11.44 0.34 14.80
N VAL A 48 -12.59 1.00 14.53
CA VAL A 48 -12.84 1.71 13.27
C VAL A 48 -11.83 2.83 13.04
N PHE A 49 -11.54 3.61 14.09
CA PHE A 49 -10.52 4.65 14.03
C PHE A 49 -9.15 4.08 13.64
N CYS A 50 -8.70 3.02 14.29
CA CYS A 50 -7.41 2.39 14.01
C CYS A 50 -7.33 1.78 12.60
N LEU A 51 -8.39 1.10 12.17
CA LEU A 51 -8.47 0.54 10.80
C LEU A 51 -8.40 1.65 9.75
N ALA A 52 -9.19 2.70 9.92
CA ALA A 52 -9.20 3.85 9.01
C ALA A 52 -7.87 4.63 9.02
N PHE A 53 -7.25 4.76 10.18
CA PHE A 53 -5.93 5.37 10.30
C PHE A 53 -4.85 4.52 9.62
N GLY A 54 -4.98 3.19 9.68
CA GLY A 54 -4.13 2.27 8.94
C GLY A 54 -4.23 2.46 7.43
N ILE A 55 -5.44 2.67 6.89
CA ILE A 55 -5.67 3.00 5.48
C ILE A 55 -4.98 4.32 5.12
N LEU A 56 -5.14 5.36 5.96
CA LEU A 56 -4.47 6.65 5.73
C LEU A 56 -2.95 6.52 5.69
N LEU A 57 -2.36 5.77 6.61
CA LEU A 57 -0.90 5.57 6.66
C LEU A 57 -0.39 4.69 5.52
N GLY A 58 -1.15 3.67 5.12
CA GLY A 58 -0.74 2.72 4.09
C GLY A 58 -0.95 3.22 2.67
N SER A 59 -2.10 3.84 2.41
CA SER A 59 -2.53 4.21 1.05
C SER A 59 -2.83 5.71 0.92
N GLY A 60 -3.35 6.33 1.98
CA GLY A 60 -3.88 7.69 1.89
C GLY A 60 -2.83 8.77 1.82
N TRP A 61 -1.80 8.71 2.66
CA TRP A 61 -0.80 9.78 2.75
C TRP A 61 0.55 9.42 2.16
N LEU A 62 0.91 8.13 2.13
CA LEU A 62 2.27 7.72 1.81
C LEU A 62 2.49 7.22 0.39
N GLY A 63 1.47 6.95 -0.37
CA GLY A 63 1.71 6.32 -1.67
C GLY A 63 0.55 6.28 -2.63
N THR A 64 -0.57 6.90 -2.32
CA THR A 64 -1.73 6.81 -3.20
C THR A 64 -1.84 7.98 -4.15
N THR A 65 -2.30 7.68 -5.35
CA THR A 65 -2.78 8.66 -6.32
C THR A 65 -4.30 8.78 -6.28
N CYS A 66 -4.99 7.93 -5.50
CA CYS A 66 -6.44 7.89 -5.43
C CYS A 66 -6.94 8.73 -4.27
N LEU A 67 -7.68 9.80 -4.60
CA LEU A 67 -8.35 10.65 -3.60
C LEU A 67 -9.37 9.88 -2.78
N ASP A 68 -9.98 8.83 -3.35
CA ASP A 68 -11.02 8.04 -2.71
C ASP A 68 -10.53 7.32 -1.45
N GLU A 69 -9.36 6.69 -1.49
CA GLU A 69 -8.79 5.98 -0.34
C GLU A 69 -8.49 6.93 0.80
N TRP A 70 -7.96 8.12 0.48
CA TRP A 70 -7.70 9.16 1.46
C TRP A 70 -9.00 9.68 2.10
N GLN A 71 -10.03 9.93 1.30
CA GLN A 71 -11.33 10.41 1.76
C GLN A 71 -12.02 9.38 2.66
N ILE A 72 -12.01 8.09 2.27
CA ILE A 72 -12.58 6.99 3.06
C ILE A 72 -11.83 6.87 4.40
N GLY A 73 -10.50 6.94 4.39
CA GLY A 73 -9.69 6.90 5.59
C GLY A 73 -10.01 8.05 6.55
N VAL A 74 -10.09 9.29 6.06
CA VAL A 74 -10.47 10.46 6.88
C VAL A 74 -11.86 10.34 7.44
N LEU A 75 -12.84 9.89 6.63
CA LEU A 75 -14.21 9.69 7.07
C LEU A 75 -14.28 8.64 8.19
N GLY A 76 -13.56 7.54 8.06
CA GLY A 76 -13.48 6.49 9.08
C GLY A 76 -12.86 6.99 10.39
N VAL A 77 -11.78 7.77 10.32
CA VAL A 77 -11.15 8.41 11.49
C VAL A 77 -12.13 9.36 12.19
N ALA A 78 -12.78 10.25 11.43
CA ALA A 78 -13.75 11.19 11.97
C ALA A 78 -14.98 10.49 12.57
N SER A 79 -15.48 9.44 11.91
CA SER A 79 -16.61 8.65 12.39
C SER A 79 -16.28 7.91 13.68
N GLY A 80 -15.15 7.20 13.73
CA GLY A 80 -14.68 6.50 14.92
C GLY A 80 -14.52 7.46 16.11
N PHE A 81 -13.88 8.61 15.87
CA PHE A 81 -13.72 9.64 16.88
C PHE A 81 -15.07 10.18 17.40
N THR A 82 -15.98 10.53 16.49
CA THR A 82 -17.30 11.10 16.86
C THR A 82 -18.13 10.11 17.66
N ILE A 83 -18.22 8.85 17.20
CA ILE A 83 -19.04 7.83 17.85
C ILE A 83 -18.45 7.39 19.20
N PHE A 84 -17.13 7.47 19.37
CA PHE A 84 -16.52 7.25 20.68
C PHE A 84 -17.11 8.19 21.74
N PHE A 85 -17.33 9.45 21.43
CA PHE A 85 -17.91 10.39 22.39
C PHE A 85 -19.43 10.31 22.49
N SER A 86 -20.13 10.13 21.37
CA SER A 86 -21.60 10.09 21.34
C SER A 86 -22.18 8.77 21.86
N GLY A 87 -21.43 7.65 21.72
CA GLY A 87 -21.95 6.31 21.94
C GLY A 87 -22.88 5.83 20.83
N GLY A 88 -23.46 4.63 21.00
CA GLY A 88 -24.26 3.94 19.97
C GLY A 88 -25.70 4.44 19.81
N GLY A 89 -26.16 5.37 20.64
CA GLY A 89 -27.51 5.93 20.57
C GLY A 89 -28.62 4.96 21.04
N LYS A 90 -29.87 5.44 20.91
CA LYS A 90 -31.07 4.82 21.49
C LYS A 90 -31.36 3.39 21.02
N TYR A 91 -30.96 3.03 19.82
CA TYR A 91 -31.25 1.74 19.19
C TYR A 91 -30.07 0.78 19.22
N SER A 92 -28.96 1.15 19.89
CA SER A 92 -27.81 0.26 20.06
C SER A 92 -28.12 -0.90 21.03
N LEU A 93 -27.43 -2.02 20.86
CA LEU A 93 -27.52 -3.12 21.82
C LEU A 93 -26.95 -2.75 23.19
N ASP A 94 -25.96 -1.88 23.26
CA ASP A 94 -25.47 -1.34 24.53
C ASP A 94 -26.59 -0.63 25.31
N GLU A 95 -27.38 0.22 24.64
CA GLU A 95 -28.51 0.92 25.26
C GLU A 95 -29.65 -0.03 25.63
N TYR A 96 -29.89 -1.05 24.83
CA TYR A 96 -30.84 -2.12 25.18
C TYR A 96 -30.43 -2.81 26.50
N PHE A 97 -29.15 -3.16 26.69
CA PHE A 97 -28.66 -3.78 27.90
C PHE A 97 -28.74 -2.84 29.11
N ILE A 98 -28.45 -1.56 28.91
CA ILE A 98 -28.58 -0.52 29.95
C ILE A 98 -30.04 -0.41 30.43
N ARG A 99 -31.01 -0.34 29.49
CA ARG A 99 -32.43 -0.29 29.82
C ARG A 99 -32.95 -1.55 30.52
N LYS A 100 -32.39 -2.70 30.21
CA LYS A 100 -32.69 -3.97 30.87
C LYS A 100 -31.96 -4.14 32.20
N ASN A 101 -31.25 -3.10 32.68
CA ASN A 101 -30.52 -3.09 33.96
C ASN A 101 -29.60 -4.32 34.13
N LYS A 102 -28.90 -4.73 33.07
CA LYS A 102 -27.95 -5.85 33.16
C LYS A 102 -26.79 -5.47 34.07
N SER A 103 -26.41 -6.32 35.02
CA SER A 103 -25.41 -6.03 36.07
C SER A 103 -24.07 -5.52 35.55
N PHE A 104 -23.61 -6.01 34.39
CA PHE A 104 -22.34 -5.57 33.80
C PHE A 104 -22.38 -4.11 33.29
N THR A 105 -23.57 -3.55 32.99
CA THR A 105 -23.71 -2.20 32.47
C THR A 105 -23.39 -1.12 33.47
N THR A 106 -23.41 -1.44 34.79
CA THR A 106 -23.06 -0.50 35.86
C THR A 106 -21.55 -0.45 36.14
N THR A 107 -20.79 -1.35 35.58
CA THR A 107 -19.34 -1.46 35.78
C THR A 107 -18.59 -0.30 35.12
N LYS A 108 -17.43 0.08 35.67
CA LYS A 108 -16.59 1.16 35.10
C LYS A 108 -16.09 0.82 33.72
N TRP A 109 -15.73 -0.43 33.47
CA TRP A 109 -15.23 -0.85 32.17
C TRP A 109 -16.29 -0.73 31.08
N PHE A 110 -17.56 -1.13 31.37
CA PHE A 110 -18.63 -0.99 30.38
C PHE A 110 -18.91 0.49 30.04
N ARG A 111 -18.86 1.38 31.02
CA ARG A 111 -19.03 2.82 30.78
C ARG A 111 -17.95 3.42 29.89
N PHE A 112 -16.75 2.85 29.90
CA PHE A 112 -15.67 3.26 29.00
C PHE A 112 -15.75 2.60 27.62
N LEU A 113 -16.10 1.34 27.54
CA LEU A 113 -16.02 0.55 26.30
C LEU A 113 -17.35 0.45 25.54
N GLY A 114 -18.48 0.55 26.28
CA GLY A 114 -19.82 0.54 25.71
C GLY A 114 -20.37 1.93 25.46
N SER A 115 -21.70 2.02 25.50
CA SER A 115 -22.45 3.28 25.41
C SER A 115 -22.81 3.82 26.79
N GLY A 116 -23.61 4.88 26.87
CA GLY A 116 -24.01 5.56 28.08
C GLY A 116 -23.07 6.73 28.40
N MET A 117 -23.24 7.31 29.61
CA MET A 117 -22.43 8.47 30.02
C MET A 117 -20.98 8.08 30.28
N LEU A 118 -20.04 8.72 29.58
CA LEU A 118 -18.62 8.58 29.90
C LEU A 118 -18.34 9.05 31.33
N PRO A 119 -17.51 8.34 32.10
CA PRO A 119 -17.15 8.72 33.47
C PRO A 119 -16.12 9.88 33.49
N LEU A 120 -16.38 10.92 32.70
CA LEU A 120 -15.57 12.12 32.55
C LEU A 120 -16.43 13.35 32.88
N LYS A 121 -15.78 14.41 33.37
CA LYS A 121 -16.47 15.69 33.56
C LYS A 121 -16.89 16.24 32.19
N GLU A 122 -18.14 16.70 32.08
CA GLU A 122 -18.70 17.22 30.83
C GLU A 122 -17.82 18.29 30.17
N LYS A 123 -17.31 19.25 30.98
CA LYS A 123 -16.39 20.28 30.48
C LYS A 123 -15.13 19.70 29.84
N THR A 124 -14.55 18.64 30.42
CA THR A 124 -13.36 17.97 29.90
C THR A 124 -13.72 17.24 28.61
N MET A 125 -14.81 16.51 28.59
CA MET A 125 -15.31 15.80 27.43
C MET A 125 -15.54 16.73 26.24
N ASN A 126 -16.28 17.82 26.44
CA ASN A 126 -16.58 18.80 25.40
C ASN A 126 -15.31 19.47 24.85
N LYS A 127 -14.36 19.83 25.77
CA LYS A 127 -13.07 20.38 25.34
C LYS A 127 -12.25 19.39 24.51
N THR A 128 -12.16 18.13 24.94
CA THR A 128 -11.42 17.09 24.22
C THR A 128 -12.05 16.81 22.85
N PHE A 129 -13.38 16.75 22.82
CA PHE A 129 -14.09 16.57 21.53
C PHE A 129 -13.82 17.74 20.58
N LEU A 130 -13.95 18.97 21.04
CA LEU A 130 -13.71 20.16 20.20
C LEU A 130 -12.27 20.22 19.69
N LEU A 131 -11.28 20.00 20.56
CA LEU A 131 -9.87 20.02 20.18
C LEU A 131 -9.54 18.89 19.20
N GLY A 132 -10.08 17.69 19.42
CA GLY A 132 -9.89 16.58 18.51
C GLY A 132 -10.54 16.80 17.14
N ALA A 133 -11.75 17.36 17.11
CA ALA A 133 -12.42 17.71 15.86
C ALA A 133 -11.65 18.78 15.07
N ILE A 134 -11.16 19.83 15.74
CA ILE A 134 -10.32 20.86 15.09
C ILE A 134 -9.02 20.25 14.58
N PHE A 135 -8.40 19.36 15.36
CA PHE A 135 -7.17 18.69 14.94
C PHE A 135 -7.38 17.81 13.69
N ILE A 136 -8.42 16.96 13.69
CA ILE A 136 -8.74 16.09 12.54
C ILE A 136 -9.04 16.95 11.29
N PHE A 137 -9.85 18.00 11.46
CA PHE A 137 -10.18 18.92 10.36
C PHE A 137 -8.93 19.64 9.82
N GLY A 138 -8.11 20.20 10.73
CA GLY A 138 -6.87 20.87 10.35
C GLY A 138 -5.87 19.93 9.66
N LEU A 139 -5.72 18.71 10.18
CA LEU A 139 -4.88 17.69 9.56
C LEU A 139 -5.38 17.30 8.17
N THR A 140 -6.71 17.19 8.01
CA THR A 140 -7.36 16.91 6.73
C THR A 140 -7.06 17.99 5.69
N LEU A 141 -7.25 19.28 6.06
CA LEU A 141 -6.96 20.38 5.15
C LEU A 141 -5.47 20.49 4.84
N PHE A 142 -4.61 20.31 5.85
CA PHE A 142 -3.17 20.40 5.68
C PHE A 142 -2.64 19.31 4.73
N THR A 143 -3.03 18.05 4.96
CA THR A 143 -2.57 16.94 4.12
C THR A 143 -3.10 17.04 2.70
N ASN A 144 -4.37 17.42 2.51
CA ASN A 144 -4.92 17.65 1.19
C ASN A 144 -4.19 18.79 0.45
N GLN A 145 -3.90 19.89 1.15
CA GLN A 145 -3.14 21.00 0.56
C GLN A 145 -1.70 20.57 0.21
N TYR A 146 -1.04 19.86 1.10
CA TYR A 146 0.34 19.45 0.91
C TYR A 146 0.50 18.48 -0.27
N PHE A 147 -0.31 17.41 -0.32
CA PHE A 147 -0.15 16.38 -1.33
C PHE A 147 -0.80 16.74 -2.68
N HIS A 148 -1.87 17.51 -2.68
CA HIS A 148 -2.70 17.70 -3.88
C HIS A 148 -2.99 19.15 -4.26
N GLY A 149 -2.68 20.12 -3.39
CA GLY A 149 -3.10 21.51 -3.60
C GLY A 149 -4.62 21.69 -3.60
N GLY A 150 -5.36 20.78 -2.94
CA GLY A 150 -6.81 20.67 -3.06
C GLY A 150 -7.62 21.70 -2.25
N VAL A 151 -6.96 22.54 -1.44
CA VAL A 151 -7.64 23.58 -0.66
C VAL A 151 -7.59 24.92 -1.38
N TYR A 152 -6.45 25.29 -1.91
CA TYR A 152 -6.27 26.52 -2.70
C TYR A 152 -5.09 26.41 -3.67
N GLY A 153 -5.12 27.24 -4.72
CA GLY A 153 -4.05 27.32 -5.71
C GLY A 153 -4.16 26.25 -6.80
N THR A 154 -3.02 25.95 -7.43
CA THR A 154 -2.96 24.97 -8.52
C THR A 154 -2.91 23.55 -7.97
N LEU A 155 -3.78 22.70 -8.49
CA LEU A 155 -3.75 21.28 -8.19
C LEU A 155 -2.42 20.65 -8.60
N HIS A 156 -1.88 19.82 -7.76
CA HIS A 156 -0.65 19.05 -8.00
C HIS A 156 -0.77 17.67 -7.34
N ASN A 157 0.18 16.80 -7.63
CA ASN A 157 0.26 15.49 -7.01
C ASN A 157 1.70 15.23 -6.57
N LEU A 158 1.93 15.19 -5.25
CA LEU A 158 3.22 14.86 -4.64
C LEU A 158 3.29 13.38 -4.20
N SER A 159 2.37 12.55 -4.65
CA SER A 159 2.47 11.12 -4.37
C SER A 159 3.74 10.54 -5.00
N VAL A 160 4.26 9.49 -4.36
CA VAL A 160 5.48 8.81 -4.81
C VAL A 160 5.26 8.22 -6.20
N ARG A 161 6.16 8.55 -7.13
CA ARG A 161 6.13 8.02 -8.49
C ARG A 161 6.48 6.55 -8.50
N PRO A 162 5.95 5.76 -9.45
CA PRO A 162 6.36 4.38 -9.63
C PRO A 162 7.88 4.28 -9.78
N HIS A 163 8.50 3.40 -9.00
CA HIS A 163 9.92 3.10 -9.07
C HIS A 163 10.12 1.59 -9.19
N VAL A 164 11.02 1.20 -10.10
CA VAL A 164 11.47 -0.18 -10.26
C VAL A 164 12.96 -0.21 -10.03
N SER A 165 13.38 -0.81 -8.93
CA SER A 165 14.80 -1.05 -8.68
C SER A 165 15.30 -2.24 -9.49
N ILE A 166 16.48 -2.08 -10.06
CA ILE A 166 17.21 -3.14 -10.77
C ILE A 166 18.36 -3.57 -9.86
N SER A 167 18.58 -4.85 -9.72
CA SER A 167 19.68 -5.38 -8.92
C SER A 167 20.22 -6.70 -9.49
N ASN A 168 21.39 -7.12 -9.03
CA ASN A 168 22.05 -8.36 -9.46
C ASN A 168 22.19 -8.48 -10.98
N ALA A 169 22.28 -7.34 -11.67
CA ALA A 169 22.40 -7.31 -13.12
C ALA A 169 23.78 -7.79 -13.56
N LYS A 170 23.82 -8.83 -14.40
CA LYS A 170 25.05 -9.42 -14.92
C LYS A 170 24.84 -10.08 -16.25
N ILE A 171 25.91 -10.11 -17.03
CA ILE A 171 26.01 -10.92 -18.26
C ILE A 171 27.05 -12.00 -17.99
N GLN A 172 26.63 -13.27 -18.09
CA GLN A 172 27.48 -14.42 -17.87
C GLN A 172 27.03 -15.59 -18.77
N ASN A 173 27.97 -16.25 -19.45
CA ASN A 173 27.69 -17.47 -20.25
C ASN A 173 26.46 -17.34 -21.16
N GLU A 174 26.43 -16.35 -22.06
CA GLU A 174 25.31 -16.11 -23.00
C GLU A 174 24.01 -15.64 -22.36
N THR A 175 24.00 -15.35 -21.06
CA THR A 175 22.77 -14.99 -20.35
C THR A 175 22.90 -13.62 -19.72
N LEU A 176 21.97 -12.73 -20.03
CA LEU A 176 21.70 -11.52 -19.29
C LEU A 176 20.71 -11.87 -18.17
N SER A 177 21.11 -11.67 -16.93
CA SER A 177 20.25 -11.90 -15.76
C SER A 177 20.23 -10.66 -14.86
N PHE A 178 19.07 -10.31 -14.35
CA PHE A 178 18.88 -9.22 -13.39
C PHE A 178 17.60 -9.41 -12.60
N THR A 179 17.52 -8.77 -11.46
CA THR A 179 16.33 -8.77 -10.60
C THR A 179 15.63 -7.43 -10.71
N VAL A 180 14.33 -7.45 -10.95
CA VAL A 180 13.45 -6.28 -10.90
C VAL A 180 12.63 -6.32 -9.62
N PHE A 181 12.48 -5.17 -8.96
CA PHE A 181 11.61 -5.04 -7.80
C PHE A 181 10.87 -3.71 -7.88
N ARG A 182 9.55 -3.76 -7.96
CA ARG A 182 8.74 -2.56 -7.88
C ARG A 182 8.50 -2.21 -6.41
N ASP A 183 9.23 -1.25 -5.89
CA ASP A 183 9.33 -0.91 -4.48
C ASP A 183 8.58 0.37 -4.08
N GLU A 184 8.18 1.21 -5.05
CA GLU A 184 7.50 2.46 -4.77
C GLU A 184 6.39 2.80 -5.79
N GLY A 185 5.54 3.74 -5.41
CA GLY A 185 4.46 4.28 -6.21
C GLY A 185 3.12 3.60 -6.01
N ALA A 186 2.05 4.28 -6.38
CA ALA A 186 0.71 3.74 -6.29
C ALA A 186 0.50 2.55 -7.22
N ASP A 187 -0.27 1.58 -6.78
CA ASP A 187 -0.52 0.34 -7.51
C ASP A 187 -1.99 0.20 -7.91
N VAL A 188 -2.49 1.16 -8.65
CA VAL A 188 -3.83 0.99 -9.23
C VAL A 188 -3.79 0.01 -10.39
N TYR A 189 -2.72 0.01 -11.19
CA TYR A 189 -2.59 -0.80 -12.39
C TYR A 189 -1.24 -1.49 -12.58
N GLY A 190 -0.28 -1.29 -11.70
CA GLY A 190 1.09 -1.79 -11.85
C GLY A 190 1.97 -0.91 -12.76
N SER A 191 3.25 -1.25 -12.88
CA SER A 191 4.10 -0.77 -13.96
C SER A 191 4.01 -1.72 -15.14
N PHE A 192 4.03 -1.14 -16.36
CA PHE A 192 3.85 -1.87 -17.60
C PHE A 192 5.08 -1.67 -18.46
N LEU A 193 6.07 -2.57 -18.35
CA LEU A 193 7.27 -2.48 -19.14
C LEU A 193 6.96 -2.82 -20.61
N ILE A 194 7.32 -1.89 -21.48
CA ILE A 194 7.19 -2.02 -22.94
C ILE A 194 8.54 -2.16 -23.64
N GLY A 195 9.64 -2.03 -22.91
CA GLY A 195 10.99 -2.19 -23.44
C GLY A 195 11.98 -2.55 -22.35
N ILE A 196 12.94 -3.41 -22.72
CA ILE A 196 14.16 -3.68 -21.97
C ILE A 196 15.29 -3.52 -22.95
N LYS A 197 16.26 -2.64 -22.68
CA LYS A 197 17.38 -2.36 -23.57
C LYS A 197 18.70 -2.54 -22.85
N LEU A 198 19.67 -3.04 -23.58
CA LEU A 198 21.07 -3.05 -23.18
C LEU A 198 21.84 -2.13 -24.14
N MET A 199 22.45 -1.10 -23.61
CA MET A 199 23.17 -0.08 -24.37
C MET A 199 24.66 -0.13 -24.05
N ASP A 200 25.50 0.10 -25.07
CA ASP A 200 26.92 0.27 -24.89
C ASP A 200 27.30 1.66 -24.33
N GLU A 201 28.57 1.93 -24.10
CA GLU A 201 29.07 3.21 -23.58
C GLU A 201 28.80 4.40 -24.54
N ASN A 202 28.55 4.13 -25.81
CA ASN A 202 28.23 5.13 -26.83
C ASN A 202 26.71 5.36 -26.95
N GLY A 203 25.89 4.64 -26.18
CA GLY A 203 24.42 4.71 -26.24
C GLY A 203 23.79 3.89 -27.36
N ASN A 204 24.56 3.02 -28.06
CA ASN A 204 24.00 2.15 -29.06
C ASN A 204 23.32 0.93 -28.40
N THR A 205 22.12 0.61 -28.86
CA THR A 205 21.40 -0.58 -28.37
C THR A 205 22.00 -1.85 -28.94
N VAL A 206 22.56 -2.70 -28.07
CA VAL A 206 23.14 -3.99 -28.44
C VAL A 206 22.17 -5.17 -28.25
N PHE A 207 21.17 -4.99 -27.39
CA PHE A 207 20.09 -5.96 -27.20
C PHE A 207 18.81 -5.21 -26.82
N GLU A 208 17.68 -5.69 -27.31
CA GLU A 208 16.36 -5.12 -27.00
C GLU A 208 15.31 -6.23 -26.88
N GLN A 209 14.46 -6.12 -25.86
CA GLN A 209 13.19 -6.82 -25.76
C GLN A 209 12.07 -5.82 -25.98
N THR A 210 11.36 -5.97 -27.07
CA THR A 210 10.23 -5.11 -27.44
C THR A 210 8.97 -5.48 -26.67
N GLN A 211 7.98 -4.62 -26.72
CA GLN A 211 6.64 -4.84 -26.16
C GLN A 211 6.06 -6.22 -26.52
N THR A 212 6.15 -6.62 -27.79
CA THR A 212 5.63 -7.91 -28.26
C THR A 212 6.38 -9.09 -27.64
N GLN A 213 7.71 -9.00 -27.57
CA GLN A 213 8.54 -10.03 -26.97
C GLN A 213 8.30 -10.14 -25.46
N LEU A 214 8.15 -9.01 -24.75
CA LEU A 214 7.84 -8.99 -23.33
C LEU A 214 6.46 -9.61 -23.02
N SER A 215 5.49 -9.43 -23.91
CA SER A 215 4.17 -10.05 -23.80
C SER A 215 4.19 -11.56 -24.04
N ALA A 216 5.20 -12.06 -24.73
CA ALA A 216 5.37 -13.48 -25.06
C ALA A 216 6.30 -14.23 -24.09
N LEU A 217 6.83 -13.59 -23.06
CA LEU A 217 7.73 -14.23 -22.11
C LEU A 217 7.04 -15.42 -21.41
N THR A 218 7.83 -16.43 -21.11
CA THR A 218 7.36 -17.64 -20.42
C THR A 218 7.94 -17.73 -19.00
N SER A 219 7.48 -18.70 -18.23
CA SER A 219 8.02 -18.99 -16.90
C SER A 219 9.53 -19.36 -16.91
N ALA A 220 10.09 -19.72 -18.06
CA ALA A 220 11.53 -19.95 -18.19
C ALA A 220 12.36 -18.65 -18.07
N HIS A 221 11.74 -17.52 -18.44
CA HIS A 221 12.40 -16.21 -18.39
C HIS A 221 12.15 -15.46 -17.09
N ILE A 222 11.12 -15.84 -16.31
CA ILE A 222 10.66 -15.09 -15.14
C ILE A 222 10.62 -16.00 -13.92
N LYS A 223 11.48 -15.74 -12.95
CA LYS A 223 11.46 -16.39 -11.64
C LYS A 223 10.96 -15.38 -10.60
N ASN A 224 9.74 -15.55 -10.14
CA ASN A 224 9.14 -14.69 -9.12
C ASN A 224 9.63 -15.09 -7.71
N ASP A 225 10.05 -14.11 -6.93
CA ASP A 225 10.53 -14.29 -5.56
C ASP A 225 9.43 -14.04 -4.52
N TYR A 226 8.43 -13.19 -4.87
CA TYR A 226 7.37 -12.76 -3.96
C TYR A 226 5.98 -13.19 -4.44
N VAL A 227 4.99 -13.00 -3.57
CA VAL A 227 3.59 -13.36 -3.84
C VAL A 227 3.01 -12.54 -5.00
N ALA A 228 3.27 -11.23 -5.02
CA ALA A 228 2.97 -10.39 -6.16
C ALA A 228 3.87 -10.81 -7.32
N LYS A 229 3.26 -11.20 -8.45
CA LYS A 229 3.99 -11.84 -9.55
C LYS A 229 4.18 -10.89 -10.72
N VAL A 230 5.43 -10.77 -11.18
CA VAL A 230 5.74 -10.27 -12.51
C VAL A 230 5.21 -11.28 -13.52
N LYS A 231 4.43 -10.83 -14.49
CA LYS A 231 3.78 -11.68 -15.48
C LYS A 231 3.63 -10.99 -16.83
N PRO A 232 3.69 -11.73 -17.94
CA PRO A 232 3.34 -11.21 -19.26
C PRO A 232 1.88 -10.75 -19.26
N GLY A 233 1.62 -9.57 -19.80
CA GLY A 233 0.30 -9.06 -20.11
C GLY A 233 0.03 -9.12 -21.60
N LYS A 234 -1.12 -8.62 -22.05
CA LYS A 234 -1.48 -8.61 -23.48
C LYS A 234 -0.54 -7.74 -24.32
N HIS A 235 0.01 -6.67 -23.74
CA HIS A 235 0.80 -5.66 -24.46
C HIS A 235 2.03 -5.17 -23.68
N SER A 236 2.43 -5.85 -22.61
CA SER A 236 3.54 -5.43 -21.73
C SER A 236 3.97 -6.55 -20.80
N LEU A 237 5.08 -6.35 -20.09
CA LEU A 237 5.38 -7.13 -18.89
C LEU A 237 4.84 -6.34 -17.68
N ILE A 238 3.96 -6.96 -16.89
CA ILE A 238 3.26 -6.32 -15.77
C ILE A 238 4.05 -6.54 -14.48
N LEU A 239 4.41 -5.45 -13.81
CA LEU A 239 5.07 -5.42 -12.50
C LEU A 239 4.14 -4.78 -11.46
N PRO A 240 3.35 -5.57 -10.71
CA PRO A 240 2.56 -5.05 -9.59
C PRO A 240 3.45 -4.48 -8.49
N LEU A 241 2.93 -3.56 -7.67
CA LEU A 241 3.64 -3.07 -6.49
C LEU A 241 4.00 -4.24 -5.57
N GLY A 242 5.24 -4.24 -5.07
CA GLY A 242 5.78 -5.30 -4.24
C GLY A 242 6.18 -6.57 -5.02
N ALA A 243 6.03 -6.60 -6.35
CA ALA A 243 6.50 -7.72 -7.15
C ALA A 243 8.02 -7.69 -7.31
N LYS A 244 8.66 -8.83 -7.02
CA LYS A 244 10.09 -9.04 -7.18
C LYS A 244 10.33 -10.31 -7.98
N ALA A 245 11.12 -10.20 -9.05
CA ALA A 245 11.42 -11.32 -9.92
C ALA A 245 12.80 -11.20 -10.55
N SER A 246 13.43 -12.34 -10.80
CA SER A 246 14.62 -12.44 -11.62
C SER A 246 14.22 -12.71 -13.08
N LEU A 247 14.74 -11.90 -13.99
CA LEU A 247 14.56 -12.03 -15.43
C LEU A 247 15.84 -12.58 -16.05
N ASN A 248 15.69 -13.53 -16.99
CA ASN A 248 16.80 -14.20 -17.66
C ASN A 248 16.56 -14.24 -19.16
N PHE A 249 17.52 -13.71 -19.92
CA PHE A 249 17.49 -13.72 -21.40
C PHE A 249 18.76 -14.39 -21.91
N ARG A 250 18.59 -15.40 -22.76
CA ARG A 250 19.71 -16.11 -23.35
C ARG A 250 19.80 -15.81 -24.84
N GLU A 251 20.92 -15.17 -25.23
CA GLU A 251 21.16 -14.79 -26.61
C GLU A 251 22.65 -14.94 -26.96
N ASN A 252 22.94 -15.35 -28.20
CA ASN A 252 24.32 -15.56 -28.67
C ASN A 252 25.14 -14.27 -28.67
N ILE A 253 24.51 -13.10 -28.79
CA ILE A 253 25.18 -11.81 -28.77
C ILE A 253 25.93 -11.59 -27.45
N PHE A 254 25.44 -12.13 -26.35
CA PHE A 254 26.07 -11.94 -25.03
C PHE A 254 27.45 -12.60 -24.89
N LYS A 255 27.80 -13.56 -25.78
CA LYS A 255 29.15 -14.17 -25.85
C LYS A 255 30.23 -13.18 -26.25
N THR A 256 29.87 -12.25 -27.10
CA THR A 256 30.83 -11.33 -27.74
C THR A 256 30.93 -10.00 -26.99
N LEU A 257 30.10 -9.77 -25.97
CA LEU A 257 30.10 -8.53 -25.24
C LEU A 257 31.27 -8.47 -24.25
N GLU A 258 31.88 -7.29 -24.16
CA GLU A 258 32.98 -6.97 -23.23
C GLU A 258 32.83 -5.53 -22.75
N GLY A 259 33.23 -5.27 -21.49
CA GLY A 259 33.19 -3.93 -20.93
C GLY A 259 31.90 -3.63 -20.15
N ASN A 260 31.50 -2.37 -20.16
CA ASN A 260 30.37 -1.86 -19.38
C ASN A 260 29.18 -1.56 -20.28
N TYR A 261 28.01 -1.81 -19.75
CA TYR A 261 26.74 -1.58 -20.43
C TYR A 261 25.76 -0.90 -19.49
N THR A 262 24.74 -0.26 -20.05
CA THR A 262 23.60 0.28 -19.31
C THR A 262 22.36 -0.55 -19.65
N LEU A 263 21.75 -1.15 -18.64
CA LEU A 263 20.45 -1.80 -18.75
C LEU A 263 19.36 -0.74 -18.49
N GLU A 264 18.48 -0.53 -19.45
CA GLU A 264 17.34 0.38 -19.35
C GLU A 264 16.04 -0.41 -19.37
N LEU A 265 15.14 -0.11 -18.43
CA LEU A 265 13.74 -0.53 -18.44
C LEU A 265 12.88 0.66 -18.85
N LEU A 266 11.97 0.46 -19.80
CA LEU A 266 11.05 1.48 -20.31
C LEU A 266 9.61 1.13 -19.95
N ASP A 267 8.93 2.00 -19.22
CA ASP A 267 7.50 1.88 -18.88
C ASP A 267 6.62 2.57 -19.92
N ILE A 268 5.36 2.14 -20.06
CA ILE A 268 4.38 2.74 -20.97
C ILE A 268 4.12 4.23 -20.68
N SER A 269 4.32 4.67 -19.44
CA SER A 269 4.22 6.07 -19.04
C SER A 269 5.38 6.94 -19.51
N GLY A 270 6.42 6.32 -20.10
CA GLY A 270 7.68 6.99 -20.46
C GLY A 270 8.70 7.04 -19.33
N ALA A 271 8.38 6.49 -18.15
CA ALA A 271 9.38 6.34 -17.07
C ALA A 271 10.47 5.35 -17.49
N LYS A 272 11.70 5.66 -17.07
CA LYS A 272 12.87 4.84 -17.33
C LYS A 272 13.62 4.58 -16.04
N TRP A 273 14.14 3.35 -15.92
CA TRP A 273 15.02 2.96 -14.84
C TRP A 273 16.26 2.30 -15.43
N GLU A 274 17.41 2.71 -14.95
CA GLU A 274 18.69 2.32 -15.52
C GLU A 274 19.62 1.73 -14.45
N GLU A 275 20.40 0.73 -14.86
CA GLU A 275 21.45 0.13 -14.03
C GLU A 275 22.70 -0.14 -14.88
N LYS A 276 23.88 0.20 -14.33
CA LYS A 276 25.16 -0.11 -14.98
C LYS A 276 25.56 -1.54 -14.69
N ILE A 277 25.92 -2.27 -15.70
CA ILE A 277 26.36 -3.65 -15.62
C ILE A 277 27.69 -3.87 -16.32
N SER A 278 28.50 -4.75 -15.78
CA SER A 278 29.73 -5.20 -16.42
C SER A 278 29.65 -6.68 -16.78
N VAL A 279 30.31 -7.04 -17.85
CA VAL A 279 30.38 -8.45 -18.31
C VAL A 279 31.35 -9.21 -17.41
N ILE A 280 30.87 -10.32 -16.85
CA ILE A 280 31.71 -11.24 -16.06
C ILE A 280 32.20 -12.34 -16.98
N LYS A 281 33.50 -12.34 -17.31
CA LYS A 281 34.15 -13.46 -17.97
C LYS A 281 34.61 -14.48 -16.93
N ASN A 282 34.31 -15.73 -17.14
CA ASN A 282 34.89 -16.84 -16.39
C ASN A 282 36.28 -17.20 -16.95
#